data_60db5c55cf608a320ee586a75217255c
#
_entry.id   60db5c55cf608a320ee586a75217255c
#
_cell.length_a   1.000
_cell.length_b   1.000
_cell.length_c   1.000
_cell.angle_alpha   90.00
_cell.angle_beta   90.00
_cell.angle_gamma   90.00
#
_symmetry.space_group_name_H-M   'P 1'
#
loop_
_entity.id
_entity.type
_entity.pdbx_description
1 polymer ?
#
loop_
_entity_poly.entity_id
_entity_poly.type
_entity_poly.pdbx_seq_one_letter_code
_entity_poly.pdbx_strand_id
1 'polypeptide(L)'
;MKVAPIHISNLENQEFLHESAERVELIEQLLAIGTALSSSNDLEELLRLILSKSREITFSDAGSLYLIDHTQAEPKLLFKVAQNDSLPNKPFNEFVMPLNRKSLAGYVALTGESLKLADAYELPANVPYALDRSFDTNMPYRTCSVLVLPMQKPDGEIIGVLQLINRKRRPDVMLTPKNAVDVTQPYSDWEERIVRSLASQAAISIERNHLQESIENLFEGFVRASVQIIETRDPTTSGHSERVAELTVRLCEETSAITKGSLSSVYLDARQIRELRYAALLHDFGKVGVPEAILGKRKKLYPSQLEVILHRFALAQRTLEMECAHNKFKYLLEHPDHRHDHNNSTSNCPHCQKLEQLDTQLAQAIETIKHYREFVQKLNEPEVLLTRDFQ
;
A
#
# COMPACT_ATOMS: atom_id res chain seq x y z
N MET A 1 -25.95 82.31 2.87
CA MET A 1 -25.35 81.17 2.12
C MET A 1 -25.57 79.95 2.99
N LYS A 2 -26.59 79.09 2.63
CA LYS A 2 -26.80 77.80 3.28
C LYS A 2 -26.11 76.76 2.40
N VAL A 3 -25.11 76.09 2.97
CA VAL A 3 -24.45 74.97 2.35
C VAL A 3 -25.36 73.74 2.46
N ALA A 4 -25.72 73.16 1.32
CA ALA A 4 -26.44 71.90 1.29
C ALA A 4 -25.56 70.75 1.73
N PRO A 5 -26.01 69.76 2.53
CA PRO A 5 -25.20 68.64 2.91
C PRO A 5 -25.07 67.62 1.76
N ILE A 6 -23.86 67.15 1.59
CA ILE A 6 -23.45 66.11 0.66
C ILE A 6 -24.12 64.79 1.02
N HIS A 7 -25.16 64.41 0.26
CA HIS A 7 -25.85 63.09 0.42
C HIS A 7 -25.29 62.01 -0.48
N ILE A 8 -24.18 62.29 -1.19
CA ILE A 8 -23.56 61.37 -2.17
C ILE A 8 -22.68 60.32 -1.51
N SER A 9 -22.14 60.56 -0.29
CA SER A 9 -21.13 59.72 0.32
C SER A 9 -21.65 58.39 0.97
N ASN A 10 -22.95 58.26 1.22
CA ASN A 10 -23.50 57.11 1.92
C ASN A 10 -23.83 55.92 0.99
N LEU A 11 -24.22 56.21 -0.25
CA LEU A 11 -24.53 55.17 -1.24
C LEU A 11 -23.26 54.53 -1.78
N GLU A 12 -22.25 55.33 -2.13
CA GLU A 12 -20.93 54.83 -2.57
C GLU A 12 -20.25 54.03 -1.49
N ASN A 13 -20.32 54.43 -0.21
CA ASN A 13 -19.79 53.68 0.90
C ASN A 13 -20.56 52.36 1.16
N GLN A 14 -21.88 52.30 0.95
CA GLN A 14 -22.67 51.08 1.09
C GLN A 14 -22.38 50.09 -0.05
N GLU A 15 -22.24 50.57 -1.29
CA GLU A 15 -21.85 49.73 -2.43
C GLU A 15 -20.42 49.18 -2.26
N PHE A 16 -19.46 50.00 -1.80
CA PHE A 16 -18.09 49.57 -1.53
C PHE A 16 -18.01 48.52 -0.39
N LEU A 17 -18.79 48.72 0.69
CA LEU A 17 -18.87 47.76 1.80
C LEU A 17 -19.55 46.45 1.34
N HIS A 18 -20.52 46.50 0.49
CA HIS A 18 -21.18 45.30 -0.05
C HIS A 18 -20.26 44.54 -0.99
N GLU A 19 -19.59 45.21 -1.90
CA GLU A 19 -18.60 44.61 -2.80
C GLU A 19 -17.38 44.00 -2.03
N SER A 20 -16.96 44.66 -0.92
CA SER A 20 -15.89 44.12 -0.09
C SER A 20 -16.31 42.89 0.73
N ALA A 21 -17.57 42.84 1.19
CA ALA A 21 -18.10 41.67 1.90
C ALA A 21 -18.28 40.47 0.98
N GLU A 22 -18.79 40.67 -0.24
CA GLU A 22 -18.86 39.59 -1.27
C GLU A 22 -17.46 39.04 -1.63
N ARG A 23 -16.45 39.88 -1.72
CA ARG A 23 -15.07 39.45 -1.97
C ARG A 23 -14.49 38.63 -0.85
N VAL A 24 -14.75 39.01 0.42
CA VAL A 24 -14.29 38.25 1.60
C VAL A 24 -14.96 36.88 1.63
N GLU A 25 -16.28 36.81 1.45
CA GLU A 25 -17.02 35.56 1.40
C GLU A 25 -16.49 34.62 0.30
N LEU A 26 -16.20 35.15 -0.87
CA LEU A 26 -15.61 34.36 -1.95
C LEU A 26 -14.21 33.81 -1.59
N ILE A 27 -13.35 34.65 -0.94
CA ILE A 27 -12.02 34.20 -0.49
C ILE A 27 -12.16 33.06 0.53
N GLU A 28 -13.10 33.18 1.48
CA GLU A 28 -13.38 32.12 2.46
C GLU A 28 -13.87 30.83 1.78
N GLN A 29 -14.75 30.94 0.78
CA GLN A 29 -15.19 29.79 -0.01
C GLN A 29 -14.03 29.14 -0.78
N LEU A 30 -13.16 29.92 -1.43
CA LEU A 30 -12.00 29.39 -2.15
C LEU A 30 -11.01 28.69 -1.20
N LEU A 31 -10.77 29.23 -0.01
CA LEU A 31 -9.93 28.61 1.02
C LEU A 31 -10.54 27.29 1.51
N ALA A 32 -11.85 27.29 1.77
CA ALA A 32 -12.57 26.08 2.18
C ALA A 32 -12.51 24.98 1.10
N ILE A 33 -12.69 25.37 -0.17
CA ILE A 33 -12.54 24.45 -1.32
C ILE A 33 -11.11 23.90 -1.36
N GLY A 34 -10.08 24.77 -1.28
CA GLY A 34 -8.67 24.35 -1.27
C GLY A 34 -8.36 23.34 -0.16
N THR A 35 -8.93 23.56 1.03
CA THR A 35 -8.79 22.64 2.17
C THR A 35 -9.49 21.30 1.90
N ALA A 36 -10.70 21.32 1.38
CA ALA A 36 -11.46 20.13 1.04
C ALA A 36 -10.78 19.31 -0.08
N LEU A 37 -10.25 20.00 -1.11
CA LEU A 37 -9.46 19.36 -2.17
C LEU A 37 -8.18 18.70 -1.64
N SER A 38 -7.59 19.29 -0.59
CA SER A 38 -6.37 18.75 0.01
C SER A 38 -6.63 17.56 0.95
N SER A 39 -7.83 17.37 1.44
CA SER A 39 -8.18 16.32 2.39
C SER A 39 -8.80 15.06 1.74
N SER A 40 -9.33 15.16 0.52
CA SER A 40 -9.91 14.02 -0.18
C SER A 40 -8.82 13.08 -0.70
N ASN A 41 -8.96 11.79 -0.37
CA ASN A 41 -8.10 10.70 -0.86
C ASN A 41 -8.76 9.90 -1.99
N ASP A 42 -10.04 10.17 -2.29
CA ASP A 42 -10.78 9.53 -3.37
C ASP A 42 -10.78 10.46 -4.60
N LEU A 43 -10.20 9.99 -5.68
CA LEU A 43 -10.12 10.74 -6.94
C LEU A 43 -11.51 11.08 -7.49
N GLU A 44 -12.48 10.17 -7.43
CA GLU A 44 -13.82 10.39 -7.97
C GLU A 44 -14.58 11.46 -7.15
N GLU A 45 -14.50 11.39 -5.82
CA GLU A 45 -15.06 12.39 -4.93
C GLU A 45 -14.41 13.75 -5.16
N LEU A 46 -13.09 13.80 -5.31
CA LEU A 46 -12.34 15.01 -5.62
C LEU A 46 -12.81 15.66 -6.93
N LEU A 47 -12.93 14.87 -8.01
CA LEU A 47 -13.40 15.38 -9.32
C LEU A 47 -14.82 15.91 -9.25
N ARG A 48 -15.71 15.23 -8.55
CA ARG A 48 -17.10 15.66 -8.31
C ARG A 48 -17.15 16.98 -7.55
N LEU A 49 -16.34 17.14 -6.52
CA LEU A 49 -16.25 18.36 -5.71
C LEU A 49 -15.75 19.54 -6.54
N ILE A 50 -14.69 19.36 -7.33
CA ILE A 50 -14.12 20.38 -8.22
C ILE A 50 -15.22 20.90 -9.18
N LEU A 51 -15.88 19.96 -9.85
CA LEU A 51 -16.90 20.30 -10.83
C LEU A 51 -18.09 21.01 -10.17
N SER A 52 -18.58 20.50 -9.04
CA SER A 52 -19.70 21.08 -8.30
C SER A 52 -19.39 22.51 -7.86
N LYS A 53 -18.21 22.75 -7.26
CA LYS A 53 -17.83 24.07 -6.78
C LYS A 53 -17.54 25.06 -7.91
N SER A 54 -16.98 24.61 -9.01
CA SER A 54 -16.78 25.46 -10.19
C SER A 54 -18.11 25.91 -10.81
N ARG A 55 -19.08 25.00 -10.86
CA ARG A 55 -20.44 25.30 -11.35
C ARG A 55 -21.18 26.23 -10.39
N GLU A 56 -21.11 26.02 -9.09
CA GLU A 56 -21.74 26.83 -8.06
C GLU A 56 -21.29 28.30 -8.15
N ILE A 57 -19.97 28.55 -8.19
CA ILE A 57 -19.39 29.89 -8.27
C ILE A 57 -19.77 30.62 -9.55
N THR A 58 -19.94 29.91 -10.66
CA THR A 58 -20.22 30.52 -11.97
C THR A 58 -21.67 30.45 -12.36
N PHE A 59 -22.55 29.88 -11.54
CA PHE A 59 -23.95 29.57 -11.88
C PHE A 59 -24.08 28.77 -13.18
N SER A 60 -23.13 27.87 -13.45
CA SER A 60 -23.16 27.01 -14.63
C SER A 60 -24.22 25.93 -14.50
N ASP A 61 -25.06 25.74 -15.49
CA ASP A 61 -26.09 24.70 -15.50
C ASP A 61 -25.52 23.32 -15.63
N ALA A 62 -24.46 23.18 -16.41
CA ALA A 62 -23.79 21.91 -16.59
C ALA A 62 -22.25 22.07 -16.58
N GLY A 63 -21.56 20.96 -16.45
CA GLY A 63 -20.12 20.92 -16.63
C GLY A 63 -19.64 19.48 -16.73
N SER A 64 -18.42 19.36 -17.23
CA SER A 64 -17.72 18.07 -17.38
C SER A 64 -16.24 18.22 -17.10
N LEU A 65 -15.64 17.12 -16.68
CA LEU A 65 -14.22 17.05 -16.38
C LEU A 65 -13.60 15.88 -17.13
N TYR A 66 -12.48 16.15 -17.75
CA TYR A 66 -11.69 15.21 -18.55
C TYR A 66 -10.30 15.06 -17.95
N LEU A 67 -9.76 13.86 -17.93
CA LEU A 67 -8.36 13.58 -17.61
C LEU A 67 -7.62 13.09 -18.86
N ILE A 68 -6.33 13.41 -18.96
CA ILE A 68 -5.48 12.90 -20.02
C ILE A 68 -4.89 11.57 -19.56
N ASP A 69 -5.11 10.52 -20.35
CA ASP A 69 -4.54 9.20 -20.13
C ASP A 69 -3.31 9.02 -21.02
N HIS A 70 -2.15 8.86 -20.40
CA HIS A 70 -0.86 8.62 -21.05
C HIS A 70 -0.46 7.13 -21.03
N THR A 71 -1.32 6.23 -20.55
CA THR A 71 -0.98 4.79 -20.42
C THR A 71 -0.83 4.08 -21.76
N GLN A 72 -1.37 4.66 -22.84
CA GLN A 72 -1.30 4.11 -24.19
C GLN A 72 -0.30 4.91 -25.05
N ALA A 73 0.15 4.30 -26.16
CA ALA A 73 1.08 4.94 -27.10
C ALA A 73 0.55 6.29 -27.65
N GLU A 74 -0.77 6.39 -27.83
CA GLU A 74 -1.43 7.65 -28.19
C GLU A 74 -2.25 8.12 -26.99
N PRO A 75 -1.97 9.33 -26.43
CA PRO A 75 -2.73 9.90 -25.33
C PRO A 75 -4.21 10.09 -25.70
N LYS A 76 -5.09 9.86 -24.73
CA LYS A 76 -6.54 9.98 -24.89
C LYS A 76 -7.14 10.86 -23.81
N LEU A 77 -8.31 11.43 -24.10
CA LEU A 77 -9.11 12.11 -23.09
C LEU A 77 -10.14 11.15 -22.51
N LEU A 78 -10.12 11.00 -21.20
CA LEU A 78 -11.08 10.25 -20.43
C LEU A 78 -12.14 11.24 -19.89
N PHE A 79 -13.37 11.10 -20.33
CA PHE A 79 -14.51 11.79 -19.75
C PHE A 79 -14.84 11.13 -18.41
N LYS A 80 -14.58 11.83 -17.30
CA LYS A 80 -14.64 11.24 -15.97
C LYS A 80 -15.92 11.58 -15.22
N VAL A 81 -16.27 12.84 -15.20
CA VAL A 81 -17.41 13.34 -14.42
C VAL A 81 -18.19 14.35 -15.24
N ALA A 82 -19.50 14.27 -15.17
CA ALA A 82 -20.40 15.33 -15.63
C ALA A 82 -21.51 15.57 -14.62
N GLN A 83 -21.98 16.81 -14.60
CA GLN A 83 -23.12 17.26 -13.81
C GLN A 83 -23.99 18.16 -14.66
N ASN A 84 -25.33 18.08 -14.50
CA ASN A 84 -26.28 18.90 -15.22
C ASN A 84 -27.52 19.12 -14.35
N ASP A 85 -27.83 20.37 -14.00
CA ASP A 85 -28.99 20.68 -13.16
C ASP A 85 -30.30 20.51 -13.89
N SER A 86 -30.32 20.85 -15.18
CA SER A 86 -31.54 20.76 -15.99
C SER A 86 -31.86 19.34 -16.45
N LEU A 87 -30.88 18.39 -16.32
CA LEU A 87 -31.04 16.97 -16.63
C LEU A 87 -30.57 16.07 -15.48
N PRO A 88 -31.12 16.20 -14.26
CA PRO A 88 -30.55 15.55 -13.07
C PRO A 88 -30.63 14.01 -13.08
N ASN A 89 -31.57 13.44 -13.84
CA ASN A 89 -31.82 11.99 -13.87
C ASN A 89 -31.10 11.28 -15.02
N LYS A 90 -30.19 11.95 -15.73
CA LYS A 90 -29.43 11.31 -16.80
C LYS A 90 -28.07 10.84 -16.29
N PRO A 91 -27.81 9.52 -16.28
CA PRO A 91 -26.48 9.03 -15.98
C PRO A 91 -25.52 9.42 -17.10
N PHE A 92 -24.38 9.97 -16.71
CA PHE A 92 -23.26 10.20 -17.62
C PHE A 92 -22.25 9.06 -17.39
N ASN A 93 -22.05 8.24 -18.41
CA ASN A 93 -21.09 7.17 -18.36
C ASN A 93 -19.70 7.68 -18.77
N GLU A 94 -18.67 7.14 -18.16
CA GLU A 94 -17.30 7.37 -18.61
C GLU A 94 -17.13 6.90 -20.07
N PHE A 95 -16.45 7.68 -20.87
CA PHE A 95 -16.06 7.30 -22.21
C PHE A 95 -14.69 7.88 -22.58
N VAL A 96 -14.07 7.27 -23.56
CA VAL A 96 -12.75 7.66 -24.06
C VAL A 96 -12.90 8.36 -25.40
N MET A 97 -12.24 9.50 -25.56
CA MET A 97 -12.21 10.24 -26.81
C MET A 97 -10.79 10.49 -27.27
N PRO A 98 -10.57 10.62 -28.57
CA PRO A 98 -9.24 10.94 -29.09
C PRO A 98 -8.78 12.32 -28.62
N LEU A 99 -7.51 12.43 -28.21
CA LEU A 99 -6.87 13.69 -27.91
C LEU A 99 -6.48 14.39 -29.22
N ASN A 100 -7.34 15.29 -29.71
CA ASN A 100 -7.09 16.04 -30.94
C ASN A 100 -7.71 17.44 -30.86
N ARG A 101 -7.33 18.32 -31.78
CA ARG A 101 -7.78 19.71 -31.80
C ARG A 101 -9.22 19.92 -32.31
N LYS A 102 -9.93 18.84 -32.67
CA LYS A 102 -11.26 18.96 -33.27
C LYS A 102 -12.36 19.18 -32.24
N SER A 103 -12.18 18.75 -31.00
CA SER A 103 -13.13 19.02 -29.90
C SER A 103 -12.65 20.21 -29.07
N LEU A 104 -13.60 20.89 -28.37
CA LEU A 104 -13.29 22.01 -27.45
C LEU A 104 -12.31 21.56 -26.35
N ALA A 105 -12.61 20.44 -25.68
CA ALA A 105 -11.77 19.90 -24.63
C ALA A 105 -10.40 19.44 -25.16
N GLY A 106 -10.35 18.78 -26.33
CA GLY A 106 -9.10 18.34 -26.94
C GLY A 106 -8.22 19.49 -27.39
N TYR A 107 -8.79 20.58 -27.89
CA TYR A 107 -8.03 21.79 -28.23
C TYR A 107 -7.35 22.37 -26.98
N VAL A 108 -8.08 22.58 -25.90
CA VAL A 108 -7.55 23.12 -24.64
C VAL A 108 -6.50 22.18 -24.04
N ALA A 109 -6.75 20.88 -24.07
CA ALA A 109 -5.79 19.88 -23.58
C ALA A 109 -4.44 19.90 -24.32
N LEU A 110 -4.46 20.21 -25.63
CA LEU A 110 -3.24 20.24 -26.46
C LEU A 110 -2.54 21.57 -26.49
N THR A 111 -3.26 22.69 -26.31
CA THR A 111 -2.69 24.03 -26.44
C THR A 111 -2.46 24.72 -25.10
N GLY A 112 -3.21 24.35 -24.07
CA GLY A 112 -3.24 25.09 -22.80
C GLY A 112 -3.98 26.42 -22.86
N GLU A 113 -4.50 26.78 -24.02
CA GLU A 113 -5.28 28.01 -24.20
C GLU A 113 -6.71 27.80 -23.73
N SER A 114 -7.23 28.66 -22.85
CA SER A 114 -8.63 28.62 -22.46
C SER A 114 -9.56 29.05 -23.60
N LEU A 115 -10.75 28.44 -23.63
CA LEU A 115 -11.82 28.83 -24.54
C LEU A 115 -12.97 29.45 -23.78
N LYS A 116 -13.38 30.65 -24.18
CA LYS A 116 -14.56 31.35 -23.66
C LYS A 116 -15.49 31.71 -24.81
N LEU A 117 -16.59 30.97 -24.92
CA LEU A 117 -17.56 31.09 -26.01
C LEU A 117 -18.87 31.71 -25.48
N ALA A 118 -19.34 32.74 -26.16
CA ALA A 118 -20.65 33.33 -25.81
C ALA A 118 -21.82 32.46 -26.27
N ASP A 119 -21.74 31.90 -27.48
CA ASP A 119 -22.61 30.82 -27.98
C ASP A 119 -21.76 29.78 -28.74
N ALA A 120 -21.82 28.53 -28.29
CA ALA A 120 -21.03 27.44 -28.89
C ALA A 120 -21.57 27.03 -30.29
N TYR A 121 -22.75 27.48 -30.68
CA TYR A 121 -23.30 27.34 -32.03
C TYR A 121 -22.78 28.38 -33.00
N GLU A 122 -22.25 29.52 -32.50
CA GLU A 122 -21.72 30.63 -33.26
C GLU A 122 -20.21 30.73 -33.08
N LEU A 123 -19.49 29.74 -33.62
CA LEU A 123 -18.02 29.69 -33.53
C LEU A 123 -17.39 30.69 -34.52
N PRO A 124 -16.24 31.32 -34.19
CA PRO A 124 -15.47 32.15 -35.13
C PRO A 124 -15.11 31.35 -36.40
N ALA A 125 -15.00 32.06 -37.53
CA ALA A 125 -14.53 31.45 -38.76
C ALA A 125 -13.09 30.98 -38.62
N ASN A 126 -12.77 29.79 -39.17
CA ASN A 126 -11.41 29.20 -39.23
C ASN A 126 -10.82 28.71 -37.88
N VAL A 127 -11.63 28.43 -36.87
CA VAL A 127 -11.15 27.73 -35.66
C VAL A 127 -10.97 26.24 -35.93
N PRO A 128 -9.96 25.58 -35.30
CA PRO A 128 -9.69 24.16 -35.52
C PRO A 128 -10.63 23.23 -34.75
N TYR A 129 -11.47 23.75 -33.85
CA TYR A 129 -12.37 23.02 -33.00
C TYR A 129 -13.83 23.24 -33.39
N ALA A 130 -14.70 22.29 -33.02
CA ALA A 130 -16.13 22.36 -33.20
C ALA A 130 -16.86 21.82 -31.96
N LEU A 131 -18.10 22.30 -31.77
CA LEU A 131 -19.02 21.71 -30.80
C LEU A 131 -19.56 20.40 -31.37
N ASP A 132 -19.45 19.32 -30.60
CA ASP A 132 -20.22 18.11 -30.89
C ASP A 132 -21.68 18.30 -30.44
N ARG A 133 -22.55 18.45 -31.43
CA ARG A 133 -23.98 18.68 -31.21
C ARG A 133 -24.80 17.40 -30.97
N SER A 134 -24.13 16.23 -30.94
CA SER A 134 -24.80 14.96 -30.74
C SER A 134 -25.56 14.90 -29.41
N PHE A 135 -24.95 15.47 -28.34
CA PHE A 135 -25.63 15.58 -27.04
C PHE A 135 -26.90 16.40 -27.11
N ASP A 136 -26.85 17.63 -27.65
CA ASP A 136 -27.96 18.53 -27.77
C ASP A 136 -29.08 17.98 -28.72
N THR A 137 -28.69 17.18 -29.71
CA THR A 137 -29.65 16.53 -30.63
C THR A 137 -30.40 15.38 -29.94
N ASN A 138 -29.71 14.62 -29.09
CA ASN A 138 -30.23 13.45 -28.42
C ASN A 138 -30.98 13.77 -27.12
N MET A 139 -30.77 14.97 -26.57
CA MET A 139 -31.34 15.45 -25.31
C MET A 139 -32.09 16.75 -25.51
N PRO A 140 -33.12 17.05 -24.70
CA PRO A 140 -33.82 18.31 -24.72
C PRO A 140 -32.97 19.44 -24.09
N TYR A 141 -31.80 19.69 -24.67
CA TYR A 141 -30.81 20.64 -24.19
C TYR A 141 -30.26 21.50 -25.31
N ARG A 142 -29.75 22.67 -24.99
CA ARG A 142 -29.00 23.53 -25.92
C ARG A 142 -27.79 24.10 -25.22
N THR A 143 -26.60 23.82 -25.77
CA THR A 143 -25.36 24.41 -25.33
C THR A 143 -25.22 25.83 -25.91
N CYS A 144 -25.17 26.82 -25.03
CA CYS A 144 -24.94 28.23 -25.37
C CYS A 144 -23.54 28.65 -24.90
N SER A 145 -23.42 29.32 -23.76
CA SER A 145 -22.14 29.78 -23.27
C SER A 145 -21.26 28.61 -22.75
N VAL A 146 -19.99 28.62 -23.10
CA VAL A 146 -19.03 27.59 -22.71
C VAL A 146 -17.73 28.22 -22.23
N LEU A 147 -17.19 27.71 -21.12
CA LEU A 147 -15.86 28.02 -20.61
C LEU A 147 -15.09 26.71 -20.48
N VAL A 148 -13.95 26.61 -21.17
CA VAL A 148 -13.07 25.43 -21.14
C VAL A 148 -11.70 25.85 -20.66
N LEU A 149 -11.21 25.22 -19.61
CA LEU A 149 -9.96 25.58 -18.94
C LEU A 149 -9.05 24.35 -18.77
N PRO A 150 -7.74 24.52 -18.99
CA PRO A 150 -6.79 23.45 -18.70
C PRO A 150 -6.63 23.27 -17.18
N MET A 151 -6.56 22.02 -16.72
CA MET A 151 -6.06 21.67 -15.42
C MET A 151 -4.55 21.47 -15.54
N GLN A 152 -3.81 22.54 -15.24
CA GLN A 152 -2.39 22.63 -15.47
C GLN A 152 -1.62 22.62 -14.16
N LYS A 153 -0.57 21.79 -14.10
CA LYS A 153 0.38 21.74 -12.99
C LYS A 153 1.31 22.95 -12.99
N PRO A 154 2.04 23.21 -11.88
CA PRO A 154 3.00 24.30 -11.80
C PRO A 154 4.16 24.20 -12.82
N ASP A 155 4.51 23.00 -13.26
CA ASP A 155 5.54 22.75 -14.29
C ASP A 155 5.07 22.98 -15.72
N GLY A 156 3.77 23.29 -15.90
CA GLY A 156 3.16 23.55 -17.19
C GLY A 156 2.48 22.35 -17.85
N GLU A 157 2.61 21.15 -17.29
CA GLU A 157 1.93 19.96 -17.81
C GLU A 157 0.42 20.04 -17.61
N ILE A 158 -0.35 19.68 -18.63
CA ILE A 158 -1.82 19.65 -18.60
C ILE A 158 -2.24 18.22 -18.32
N ILE A 159 -2.90 17.99 -17.20
CA ILE A 159 -3.37 16.65 -16.78
C ILE A 159 -4.84 16.41 -17.10
N GLY A 160 -5.56 17.47 -17.48
CA GLY A 160 -6.97 17.37 -17.79
C GLY A 160 -7.59 18.70 -18.21
N VAL A 161 -8.91 18.69 -18.37
CA VAL A 161 -9.68 19.84 -18.83
C VAL A 161 -10.98 19.95 -18.02
N LEU A 162 -11.28 21.12 -17.54
CA LEU A 162 -12.54 21.48 -16.92
C LEU A 162 -13.38 22.28 -17.93
N GLN A 163 -14.59 21.80 -18.21
CA GLN A 163 -15.54 22.45 -19.09
C GLN A 163 -16.81 22.81 -18.33
N LEU A 164 -17.18 24.09 -18.35
CA LEU A 164 -18.43 24.63 -17.79
C LEU A 164 -19.34 25.07 -18.92
N ILE A 165 -20.64 24.81 -18.75
CA ILE A 165 -21.64 24.99 -19.81
C ILE A 165 -22.80 25.77 -19.27
N ASN A 166 -23.27 26.74 -20.05
CA ASN A 166 -24.48 27.50 -19.81
C ASN A 166 -24.47 28.26 -18.47
N ARG A 167 -23.70 29.34 -18.40
CA ARG A 167 -23.76 30.29 -17.29
C ARG A 167 -25.13 30.93 -17.21
N LYS A 168 -25.87 30.61 -16.13
CA LYS A 168 -27.23 31.12 -15.92
C LYS A 168 -27.20 32.55 -15.39
N ARG A 169 -28.19 33.36 -15.78
CA ARG A 169 -28.42 34.71 -15.20
C ARG A 169 -28.96 34.62 -13.78
N ARG A 170 -29.65 33.52 -13.46
CA ARG A 170 -30.25 33.22 -12.17
C ARG A 170 -30.05 31.74 -11.88
N PRO A 171 -29.58 31.38 -10.70
CA PRO A 171 -29.18 29.98 -10.39
C PRO A 171 -30.36 29.01 -10.39
N ASP A 172 -31.55 29.46 -10.05
CA ASP A 172 -32.78 28.70 -9.88
C ASP A 172 -33.51 28.31 -11.18
N VAL A 173 -33.02 28.82 -12.34
CA VAL A 173 -33.69 28.58 -13.62
C VAL A 173 -33.27 27.22 -14.20
N MET A 174 -34.27 26.44 -14.61
CA MET A 174 -34.08 25.21 -15.40
C MET A 174 -34.03 25.53 -16.88
N LEU A 175 -33.03 24.98 -17.58
CA LEU A 175 -32.85 25.22 -19.00
C LEU A 175 -33.66 24.27 -19.85
N THR A 176 -34.17 24.80 -20.93
CA THR A 176 -34.81 24.07 -22.03
C THR A 176 -34.24 24.57 -23.36
N PRO A 177 -34.35 23.84 -24.47
CA PRO A 177 -33.89 24.32 -25.78
C PRO A 177 -34.48 25.66 -26.21
N LYS A 178 -35.68 25.99 -25.69
CA LYS A 178 -36.41 27.20 -26.04
C LYS A 178 -35.96 28.44 -25.29
N ASN A 179 -35.59 28.31 -24.01
CA ASN A 179 -35.23 29.44 -23.16
C ASN A 179 -33.72 29.62 -22.99
N ALA A 180 -32.90 28.65 -23.39
CA ALA A 180 -31.48 28.63 -23.12
C ALA A 180 -30.75 29.92 -23.51
N VAL A 181 -31.06 30.49 -24.70
CA VAL A 181 -30.41 31.71 -25.19
C VAL A 181 -30.78 32.92 -24.31
N ASP A 182 -32.03 33.00 -23.84
CA ASP A 182 -32.55 34.17 -23.10
C ASP A 182 -32.02 34.17 -21.64
N VAL A 183 -31.90 32.98 -21.03
CA VAL A 183 -31.58 32.85 -19.60
C VAL A 183 -30.07 32.58 -19.32
N THR A 184 -29.30 32.37 -20.36
CA THR A 184 -27.85 32.26 -20.22
C THR A 184 -27.11 33.56 -20.57
N GLN A 185 -25.86 33.64 -20.21
CA GLN A 185 -25.00 34.78 -20.51
C GLN A 185 -23.53 34.29 -20.67
N PRO A 186 -22.66 35.07 -21.35
CA PRO A 186 -21.25 34.74 -21.46
C PRO A 186 -20.53 34.73 -20.09
N TYR A 187 -19.50 33.92 -19.97
CA TYR A 187 -18.60 33.96 -18.82
C TYR A 187 -17.79 35.26 -18.83
N SER A 188 -17.61 35.85 -17.63
CA SER A 188 -16.76 37.04 -17.46
C SER A 188 -15.29 36.66 -17.31
N ASP A 189 -14.39 37.66 -17.49
CA ASP A 189 -12.96 37.46 -17.24
C ASP A 189 -12.64 37.17 -15.77
N TRP A 190 -13.48 37.65 -14.87
CA TRP A 190 -13.36 37.38 -13.44
C TRP A 190 -13.66 35.90 -13.11
N GLU A 191 -14.74 35.34 -13.64
CA GLU A 191 -15.08 33.92 -13.46
C GLU A 191 -14.04 33.02 -14.10
N GLU A 192 -13.54 33.38 -15.28
CA GLU A 192 -12.44 32.66 -15.92
C GLU A 192 -11.20 32.58 -15.00
N ARG A 193 -10.80 33.71 -14.39
CA ARG A 193 -9.65 33.73 -13.47
C ARG A 193 -9.86 32.85 -12.23
N ILE A 194 -11.04 32.90 -11.64
CA ILE A 194 -11.34 32.10 -10.45
C ILE A 194 -11.35 30.61 -10.76
N VAL A 195 -12.08 30.24 -11.81
CA VAL A 195 -12.17 28.82 -12.21
C VAL A 195 -10.81 28.30 -12.68
N ARG A 196 -9.98 29.12 -13.30
CA ARG A 196 -8.61 28.77 -13.65
C ARG A 196 -7.77 28.47 -12.40
N SER A 197 -7.91 29.26 -11.33
CA SER A 197 -7.25 28.98 -10.05
C SER A 197 -7.72 27.67 -9.43
N LEU A 198 -9.03 27.41 -9.46
CA LEU A 198 -9.59 26.13 -9.00
C LEU A 198 -9.09 24.95 -9.85
N ALA A 199 -9.05 25.10 -11.17
CA ALA A 199 -8.54 24.07 -12.08
C ALA A 199 -7.07 23.73 -11.81
N SER A 200 -6.24 24.75 -11.49
CA SER A 200 -4.84 24.53 -11.12
C SER A 200 -4.69 23.83 -9.76
N GLN A 201 -5.49 24.22 -8.75
CA GLN A 201 -5.51 23.52 -7.46
C GLN A 201 -5.99 22.08 -7.61
N ALA A 202 -6.98 21.86 -8.46
CA ALA A 202 -7.46 20.54 -8.82
C ALA A 202 -6.36 19.68 -9.43
N ALA A 203 -5.58 20.24 -10.37
CA ALA A 203 -4.45 19.55 -10.99
C ALA A 203 -3.44 19.07 -9.95
N ILE A 204 -3.06 19.94 -9.01
CA ILE A 204 -2.12 19.59 -7.93
C ILE A 204 -2.69 18.48 -7.03
N SER A 205 -3.99 18.54 -6.70
CA SER A 205 -4.62 17.53 -5.84
C SER A 205 -4.76 16.18 -6.52
N ILE A 206 -5.08 16.16 -7.81
CA ILE A 206 -5.14 14.94 -8.64
C ILE A 206 -3.75 14.31 -8.74
N GLU A 207 -2.71 15.10 -9.03
CA GLU A 207 -1.34 14.60 -9.10
C GLU A 207 -0.87 14.01 -7.77
N ARG A 208 -1.17 14.70 -6.65
CA ARG A 208 -0.86 14.17 -5.32
C ARG A 208 -1.50 12.80 -5.08
N ASN A 209 -2.77 12.62 -5.44
CA ASN A 209 -3.45 11.33 -5.31
C ASN A 209 -2.79 10.25 -6.18
N HIS A 210 -2.44 10.56 -7.43
CA HIS A 210 -1.70 9.64 -8.30
C HIS A 210 -0.32 9.26 -7.75
N LEU A 211 0.42 10.23 -7.23
CA LEU A 211 1.72 9.97 -6.60
C LEU A 211 1.59 9.10 -5.35
N GLN A 212 0.58 9.35 -4.52
CA GLN A 212 0.32 8.55 -3.33
C GLN A 212 -0.02 7.10 -3.70
N GLU A 213 -0.90 6.89 -4.67
CA GLU A 213 -1.24 5.56 -5.19
C GLU A 213 -0.01 4.85 -5.78
N SER A 214 0.83 5.60 -6.52
CA SER A 214 2.08 5.05 -7.07
C SER A 214 3.06 4.62 -5.99
N ILE A 215 3.19 5.40 -4.91
CA ILE A 215 4.03 5.06 -3.75
C ILE A 215 3.48 3.80 -3.06
N GLU A 216 2.18 3.70 -2.85
CA GLU A 216 1.53 2.52 -2.25
C GLU A 216 1.78 1.27 -3.10
N ASN A 217 1.61 1.36 -4.42
CA ASN A 217 1.85 0.26 -5.36
C ASN A 217 3.32 -0.17 -5.40
N LEU A 218 4.26 0.78 -5.39
CA LEU A 218 5.70 0.49 -5.32
C LEU A 218 6.07 -0.19 -4.00
N PHE A 219 5.52 0.29 -2.88
CA PHE A 219 5.77 -0.31 -1.57
C PHE A 219 5.20 -1.73 -1.50
N GLU A 220 4.00 -1.96 -2.01
CA GLU A 220 3.42 -3.30 -2.07
C GLU A 220 4.25 -4.25 -2.95
N GLY A 221 4.73 -3.77 -4.10
CA GLY A 221 5.66 -4.51 -4.95
C GLY A 221 6.97 -4.86 -4.23
N PHE A 222 7.53 -3.91 -3.48
CA PHE A 222 8.72 -4.15 -2.65
C PHE A 222 8.48 -5.21 -1.57
N VAL A 223 7.35 -5.13 -0.85
CA VAL A 223 6.99 -6.12 0.19
C VAL A 223 6.85 -7.51 -0.43
N ARG A 224 6.14 -7.65 -1.55
CA ARG A 224 5.97 -8.93 -2.25
C ARG A 224 7.33 -9.52 -2.71
N ALA A 225 8.18 -8.70 -3.30
CA ALA A 225 9.52 -9.14 -3.71
C ALA A 225 10.36 -9.58 -2.51
N SER A 226 10.27 -8.87 -1.39
CA SER A 226 10.96 -9.20 -0.13
C SER A 226 10.51 -10.54 0.42
N VAL A 227 9.20 -10.81 0.46
CA VAL A 227 8.63 -12.10 0.88
C VAL A 227 9.12 -13.22 -0.02
N GLN A 228 9.12 -13.02 -1.34
CA GLN A 228 9.60 -14.02 -2.30
C GLN A 228 11.09 -14.36 -2.11
N ILE A 229 11.93 -13.36 -1.81
CA ILE A 229 13.37 -13.60 -1.51
C ILE A 229 13.51 -14.46 -0.25
N ILE A 230 12.72 -14.18 0.80
CA ILE A 230 12.76 -14.96 2.05
C ILE A 230 12.33 -16.40 1.80
N GLU A 231 11.21 -16.61 1.11
CA GLU A 231 10.67 -17.93 0.80
C GLU A 231 11.60 -18.75 -0.11
N THR A 232 12.34 -18.08 -1.00
CA THR A 232 13.37 -18.76 -1.82
C THR A 232 14.52 -19.27 -0.98
N ARG A 233 14.89 -18.57 0.09
CA ARG A 233 15.96 -18.99 1.03
C ARG A 233 15.50 -20.04 2.03
N ASP A 234 14.22 -20.05 2.40
CA ASP A 234 13.63 -21.01 3.33
C ASP A 234 12.38 -21.66 2.69
N PRO A 235 12.55 -22.66 1.82
CA PRO A 235 11.44 -23.31 1.12
C PRO A 235 10.37 -23.92 2.04
N THR A 236 10.71 -24.15 3.32
CA THR A 236 9.77 -24.69 4.31
C THR A 236 8.68 -23.70 4.68
N THR A 237 8.90 -22.40 4.41
CA THR A 237 7.99 -21.30 4.71
C THR A 237 7.19 -20.79 3.49
N SER A 238 7.18 -21.53 2.38
CA SER A 238 6.44 -21.09 1.17
C SER A 238 4.97 -20.82 1.48
N GLY A 239 4.50 -19.60 1.15
CA GLY A 239 3.15 -19.10 1.43
C GLY A 239 2.84 -18.92 2.92
N HIS A 240 3.81 -19.06 3.82
CA HIS A 240 3.61 -18.84 5.25
C HIS A 240 3.31 -17.38 5.57
N SER A 241 4.12 -16.47 5.05
CA SER A 241 3.97 -15.03 5.31
C SER A 241 2.61 -14.50 4.84
N GLU A 242 2.12 -14.97 3.68
CA GLU A 242 0.80 -14.60 3.15
C GLU A 242 -0.33 -15.14 4.07
N ARG A 243 -0.26 -16.39 4.51
CA ARG A 243 -1.24 -16.97 5.44
C ARG A 243 -1.27 -16.24 6.79
N VAL A 244 -0.09 -15.89 7.33
CA VAL A 244 0.00 -15.12 8.59
C VAL A 244 -0.61 -13.74 8.41
N ALA A 245 -0.34 -13.06 7.29
CA ALA A 245 -0.92 -11.75 6.99
C ALA A 245 -2.44 -11.82 6.85
N GLU A 246 -2.99 -12.82 6.15
CA GLU A 246 -4.44 -13.00 6.00
C GLU A 246 -5.11 -13.25 7.36
N LEU A 247 -4.55 -14.12 8.18
CA LEU A 247 -5.06 -14.39 9.52
C LEU A 247 -4.99 -13.16 10.43
N THR A 248 -3.91 -12.37 10.32
CA THR A 248 -3.75 -11.12 11.07
C THR A 248 -4.84 -10.12 10.69
N VAL A 249 -5.08 -9.90 9.38
CA VAL A 249 -6.14 -8.99 8.90
C VAL A 249 -7.50 -9.45 9.40
N ARG A 250 -7.85 -10.72 9.24
CA ARG A 250 -9.13 -11.26 9.76
C ARG A 250 -9.28 -11.08 11.26
N LEU A 251 -8.21 -11.31 12.02
CA LEU A 251 -8.22 -11.09 13.47
C LEU A 251 -8.46 -9.62 13.83
N CYS A 252 -7.87 -8.69 13.09
CA CYS A 252 -8.09 -7.25 13.25
C CYS A 252 -9.54 -6.85 12.96
N GLU A 253 -10.12 -7.36 11.88
CA GLU A 253 -11.51 -7.11 11.48
C GLU A 253 -12.49 -7.64 12.53
N GLU A 254 -12.31 -8.89 12.95
CA GLU A 254 -13.14 -9.52 14.00
C GLU A 254 -13.01 -8.78 15.34
N THR A 255 -11.79 -8.36 15.70
CA THR A 255 -11.56 -7.58 16.93
C THR A 255 -12.29 -6.24 16.88
N SER A 256 -12.24 -5.55 15.74
CA SER A 256 -12.92 -4.25 15.53
C SER A 256 -14.45 -4.39 15.51
N ALA A 257 -14.98 -5.57 15.21
CA ALA A 257 -16.41 -5.87 15.22
C ALA A 257 -16.96 -6.21 16.62
N ILE A 258 -16.10 -6.42 17.62
CA ILE A 258 -16.51 -6.76 18.99
C ILE A 258 -17.17 -5.58 19.67
N THR A 259 -18.43 -5.74 20.08
CA THR A 259 -19.23 -4.69 20.76
C THR A 259 -19.34 -4.87 22.28
N LYS A 260 -18.88 -5.99 22.84
CA LYS A 260 -18.99 -6.31 24.27
C LYS A 260 -17.69 -6.94 24.80
N GLY A 261 -17.41 -6.70 26.09
CA GLY A 261 -16.21 -7.24 26.77
C GLY A 261 -15.01 -6.32 26.71
N SER A 262 -13.84 -6.82 27.11
CA SER A 262 -12.60 -6.04 27.25
C SER A 262 -12.05 -5.46 25.95
N LEU A 263 -12.41 -6.06 24.82
CA LEU A 263 -11.96 -5.63 23.49
C LEU A 263 -12.95 -4.69 22.79
N SER A 264 -14.10 -4.38 23.38
CA SER A 264 -15.13 -3.52 22.75
C SER A 264 -14.70 -2.07 22.50
N SER A 265 -13.60 -1.62 23.12
CA SER A 265 -13.00 -0.30 22.88
C SER A 265 -11.89 -0.32 21.83
N VAL A 266 -11.52 -1.49 21.31
CA VAL A 266 -10.48 -1.63 20.30
C VAL A 266 -11.11 -1.48 18.93
N TYR A 267 -10.73 -0.42 18.24
CA TYR A 267 -11.10 -0.18 16.84
C TYR A 267 -9.84 0.08 16.02
N LEU A 268 -9.67 -0.67 14.97
CA LEU A 268 -8.55 -0.54 14.04
C LEU A 268 -9.08 0.05 12.74
N ASP A 269 -8.55 1.19 12.34
CA ASP A 269 -8.90 1.80 11.07
C ASP A 269 -8.22 1.07 9.88
N ALA A 270 -8.64 1.38 8.67
CA ALA A 270 -8.14 0.75 7.45
C ALA A 270 -6.61 0.93 7.27
N ARG A 271 -6.04 2.05 7.75
CA ARG A 271 -4.60 2.31 7.71
C ARG A 271 -3.86 1.39 8.67
N GLN A 272 -4.34 1.27 9.91
CA GLN A 272 -3.75 0.40 10.93
C GLN A 272 -3.80 -1.08 10.52
N ILE A 273 -4.92 -1.53 9.93
CA ILE A 273 -5.05 -2.90 9.40
C ILE A 273 -4.03 -3.16 8.29
N ARG A 274 -3.81 -2.19 7.40
CA ARG A 274 -2.80 -2.26 6.34
C ARG A 274 -1.37 -2.33 6.90
N GLU A 275 -1.05 -1.50 7.88
CA GLU A 275 0.25 -1.51 8.58
C GLU A 275 0.51 -2.88 9.25
N LEU A 276 -0.50 -3.45 9.91
CA LEU A 276 -0.42 -4.78 10.52
C LEU A 276 -0.25 -5.89 9.48
N ARG A 277 -0.93 -5.79 8.33
CA ARG A 277 -0.74 -6.71 7.20
C ARG A 277 0.71 -6.71 6.71
N TYR A 278 1.30 -5.53 6.52
CA TYR A 278 2.70 -5.42 6.11
C TYR A 278 3.66 -5.93 7.17
N ALA A 279 3.42 -5.63 8.44
CA ALA A 279 4.22 -6.17 9.54
C ALA A 279 4.18 -7.71 9.58
N ALA A 280 3.00 -8.29 9.35
CA ALA A 280 2.82 -9.74 9.26
C ALA A 280 3.54 -10.35 8.05
N LEU A 281 3.49 -9.71 6.88
CA LEU A 281 4.23 -10.15 5.69
C LEU A 281 5.74 -10.14 5.90
N LEU A 282 6.26 -9.13 6.60
CA LEU A 282 7.69 -8.90 6.77
C LEU A 282 8.25 -9.46 8.10
N HIS A 283 7.44 -10.15 8.91
CA HIS A 283 7.87 -10.62 10.25
C HIS A 283 9.14 -11.46 10.22
N ASP A 284 9.36 -12.19 9.15
CA ASP A 284 10.51 -13.07 8.93
C ASP A 284 11.65 -12.41 8.11
N PHE A 285 11.53 -11.12 7.75
CA PHE A 285 12.50 -10.43 6.90
C PHE A 285 13.94 -10.49 7.43
N GLY A 286 14.12 -10.56 8.74
CA GLY A 286 15.42 -10.71 9.40
C GLY A 286 16.19 -11.98 9.00
N LYS A 287 15.52 -13.03 8.50
CA LYS A 287 16.14 -14.25 7.99
C LYS A 287 17.11 -14.00 6.83
N VAL A 288 16.94 -12.91 6.08
CA VAL A 288 17.85 -12.51 4.98
C VAL A 288 19.29 -12.33 5.49
N GLY A 289 19.47 -11.83 6.72
CA GLY A 289 20.79 -11.65 7.36
C GLY A 289 21.36 -12.89 8.02
N VAL A 290 20.59 -13.98 8.13
CA VAL A 290 21.04 -15.21 8.80
C VAL A 290 21.83 -16.09 7.82
N PRO A 291 23.05 -16.53 8.17
CA PRO A 291 23.82 -17.45 7.34
C PRO A 291 23.06 -18.74 7.04
N GLU A 292 23.14 -19.22 5.81
CA GLU A 292 22.44 -20.43 5.34
C GLU A 292 22.79 -21.67 6.17
N ALA A 293 24.05 -21.76 6.64
CA ALA A 293 24.47 -22.82 7.52
C ALA A 293 23.71 -22.88 8.86
N ILE A 294 23.10 -21.76 9.28
CA ILE A 294 22.24 -21.69 10.48
C ILE A 294 20.80 -21.93 10.07
N LEU A 295 20.32 -21.29 9.01
CA LEU A 295 18.93 -21.35 8.56
C LEU A 295 18.53 -22.77 8.12
N GLY A 296 19.41 -23.45 7.35
CA GLY A 296 19.21 -24.82 6.88
C GLY A 296 19.58 -25.91 7.89
N LYS A 297 19.94 -25.55 9.13
CA LYS A 297 20.41 -26.49 10.14
C LYS A 297 19.26 -27.36 10.65
N ARG A 298 19.15 -28.57 10.13
CA ARG A 298 18.11 -29.54 10.49
C ARG A 298 18.33 -30.19 11.86
N LYS A 299 19.59 -30.25 12.34
CA LYS A 299 19.97 -30.90 13.59
C LYS A 299 20.71 -29.93 14.51
N LYS A 300 20.75 -30.20 15.81
CA LYS A 300 21.40 -29.32 16.80
C LYS A 300 22.91 -29.15 16.55
N LEU A 301 23.58 -30.22 16.11
CA LEU A 301 25.02 -30.22 15.78
C LEU A 301 25.20 -30.22 14.27
N TYR A 302 26.24 -29.54 13.79
CA TYR A 302 26.68 -29.70 12.41
C TYR A 302 27.33 -31.10 12.21
N PRO A 303 27.29 -31.69 11.00
CA PRO A 303 27.84 -33.00 10.73
C PRO A 303 29.29 -33.13 11.21
N SER A 304 30.15 -32.15 10.97
CA SER A 304 31.55 -32.11 11.40
C SER A 304 31.69 -32.08 12.93
N GLN A 305 30.82 -31.40 13.64
CA GLN A 305 30.81 -31.38 15.11
C GLN A 305 30.45 -32.75 15.69
N LEU A 306 29.41 -33.37 15.11
CA LEU A 306 29.00 -34.72 15.51
C LEU A 306 30.11 -35.72 15.26
N GLU A 307 30.77 -35.67 14.13
CA GLU A 307 31.91 -36.54 13.77
C GLU A 307 33.07 -36.41 14.78
N VAL A 308 33.44 -35.18 15.14
CA VAL A 308 34.47 -34.94 16.17
C VAL A 308 34.06 -35.53 17.52
N ILE A 309 32.79 -35.39 17.91
CA ILE A 309 32.28 -35.98 19.16
C ILE A 309 32.37 -37.52 19.12
N LEU A 310 31.93 -38.13 18.00
CA LEU A 310 32.00 -39.58 17.83
C LEU A 310 33.44 -40.11 17.88
N HIS A 311 34.40 -39.39 17.25
CA HIS A 311 35.83 -39.74 17.35
C HIS A 311 36.37 -39.61 18.75
N ARG A 312 35.93 -38.63 19.55
CA ARG A 312 36.29 -38.50 20.97
C ARG A 312 35.79 -39.70 21.79
N PHE A 313 34.55 -40.16 21.56
CA PHE A 313 34.04 -41.37 22.22
C PHE A 313 34.85 -42.61 21.84
N ALA A 314 35.22 -42.78 20.57
CA ALA A 314 36.05 -43.87 20.11
C ALA A 314 37.44 -43.82 20.75
N LEU A 315 38.06 -42.63 20.83
CA LEU A 315 39.36 -42.46 21.50
C LEU A 315 39.27 -42.79 22.99
N ALA A 316 38.23 -42.30 23.70
CA ALA A 316 38.05 -42.62 25.12
C ALA A 316 37.92 -44.14 25.37
N GLN A 317 37.14 -44.83 24.51
CA GLN A 317 37.02 -46.28 24.57
C GLN A 317 38.40 -46.97 24.39
N ARG A 318 39.15 -46.57 23.36
CA ARG A 318 40.50 -47.14 23.11
C ARG A 318 41.47 -46.86 24.25
N THR A 319 41.41 -45.70 24.85
CA THR A 319 42.24 -45.35 26.02
C THR A 319 41.94 -46.28 27.20
N LEU A 320 40.65 -46.52 27.51
CA LEU A 320 40.23 -47.43 28.59
C LEU A 320 40.68 -48.89 28.32
N GLU A 321 40.52 -49.36 27.08
CA GLU A 321 40.97 -50.69 26.65
C GLU A 321 42.48 -50.83 26.85
N MET A 322 43.28 -49.83 26.46
CA MET A 322 44.71 -49.78 26.58
C MET A 322 45.15 -49.71 28.05
N GLU A 323 44.53 -48.85 28.85
CA GLU A 323 44.79 -48.78 30.32
C GLU A 323 44.48 -50.08 31.03
N CYS A 324 43.37 -50.73 30.70
CA CYS A 324 43.04 -52.03 31.25
C CYS A 324 44.11 -53.08 30.86
N ALA A 325 44.48 -53.16 29.59
CA ALA A 325 45.51 -54.05 29.11
C ALA A 325 46.89 -53.81 29.80
N HIS A 326 47.26 -52.52 29.94
CA HIS A 326 48.49 -52.14 30.66
C HIS A 326 48.48 -52.53 32.12
N ASN A 327 47.30 -52.26 32.82
CA ASN A 327 47.16 -52.64 34.23
C ASN A 327 47.21 -54.15 34.43
N LYS A 328 46.63 -54.95 33.53
CA LYS A 328 46.73 -56.39 33.54
C LYS A 328 48.17 -56.88 33.34
N PHE A 329 48.79 -56.29 32.33
CA PHE A 329 50.22 -56.67 32.04
C PHE A 329 51.13 -56.31 33.21
N LYS A 330 51.01 -55.14 33.80
CA LYS A 330 51.73 -54.72 34.99
C LYS A 330 51.49 -55.66 36.16
N TYR A 331 50.20 -56.02 36.40
CA TYR A 331 49.83 -56.95 37.48
C TYR A 331 50.45 -58.31 37.28
N LEU A 332 50.50 -58.86 36.07
CA LEU A 332 51.10 -60.14 35.75
C LEU A 332 52.63 -60.10 35.93
N LEU A 333 53.31 -58.98 35.59
CA LEU A 333 54.75 -58.80 35.83
C LEU A 333 55.14 -58.77 37.32
N GLU A 334 54.25 -58.18 38.14
CA GLU A 334 54.44 -58.13 39.59
C GLU A 334 54.18 -59.48 40.29
N HIS A 335 53.51 -60.43 39.61
CA HIS A 335 53.15 -61.75 40.12
C HIS A 335 53.59 -62.87 39.16
N PRO A 336 54.91 -63.04 38.89
CA PRO A 336 55.45 -63.98 37.87
C PRO A 336 55.24 -65.44 38.20
N ASP A 337 55.11 -65.80 39.48
CA ASP A 337 54.98 -67.19 39.95
C ASP A 337 53.57 -67.73 39.88
N HIS A 338 52.66 -66.94 39.35
CA HIS A 338 51.24 -67.36 39.22
C HIS A 338 51.10 -68.43 38.11
N ARG A 339 51.09 -69.72 38.51
CA ARG A 339 50.84 -70.86 37.65
C ARG A 339 49.37 -71.31 37.87
N HIS A 340 48.56 -71.29 36.81
CA HIS A 340 47.28 -71.96 36.83
C HIS A 340 47.50 -73.47 36.67
N ASP A 341 47.08 -74.21 37.68
CA ASP A 341 46.90 -75.67 37.57
C ASP A 341 45.53 -75.91 36.88
N HIS A 342 45.54 -76.37 35.64
CA HIS A 342 44.35 -76.53 34.80
C HIS A 342 43.26 -77.47 35.35
N ASN A 343 43.55 -78.15 36.51
CA ASN A 343 42.64 -79.12 37.16
C ASN A 343 41.79 -78.53 38.32
N ASN A 344 42.03 -77.33 38.76
CA ASN A 344 41.22 -76.68 39.82
C ASN A 344 40.41 -75.53 39.27
N SER A 345 39.07 -75.55 39.56
CA SER A 345 38.19 -74.53 39.18
C SER A 345 38.69 -73.11 39.46
N THR A 346 38.80 -72.29 38.46
CA THR A 346 39.30 -70.89 38.45
C THR A 346 38.62 -69.96 39.47
N SER A 347 37.53 -70.43 40.11
CA SER A 347 36.64 -69.60 40.98
C SER A 347 37.26 -69.16 42.32
N ASN A 348 38.43 -69.70 42.71
CA ASN A 348 38.97 -69.37 44.03
C ASN A 348 40.41 -68.79 44.00
N CYS A 349 40.94 -68.43 42.82
CA CYS A 349 42.22 -67.79 42.71
C CYS A 349 42.15 -66.27 42.87
N PRO A 350 42.78 -65.65 43.85
CA PRO A 350 42.74 -64.20 44.05
C PRO A 350 43.28 -63.38 42.85
N HIS A 351 44.26 -63.92 42.12
CA HIS A 351 44.85 -63.27 40.95
C HIS A 351 43.89 -63.28 39.76
N CYS A 352 43.20 -64.38 39.53
CA CYS A 352 42.20 -64.48 38.51
C CYS A 352 41.00 -63.58 38.79
N GLN A 353 40.59 -63.53 40.05
CA GLN A 353 39.50 -62.61 40.47
C GLN A 353 39.87 -61.15 40.26
N LYS A 354 41.14 -60.77 40.47
CA LYS A 354 41.65 -59.42 40.19
C LYS A 354 41.64 -59.08 38.71
N LEU A 355 42.04 -60.01 37.83
CA LEU A 355 42.03 -59.82 36.37
C LEU A 355 40.59 -59.74 35.88
N GLU A 356 39.68 -60.57 36.37
CA GLU A 356 38.23 -60.54 36.06
C GLU A 356 37.55 -59.24 36.56
N GLN A 357 38.01 -58.74 37.72
CA GLN A 357 37.53 -57.44 38.23
C GLN A 357 37.92 -56.30 37.28
N LEU A 358 39.15 -56.29 36.69
CA LEU A 358 39.60 -55.31 35.72
C LEU A 358 38.76 -55.40 34.42
N ASP A 359 38.41 -56.61 33.98
CA ASP A 359 37.54 -56.82 32.83
C ASP A 359 36.13 -56.31 33.08
N THR A 360 35.61 -56.59 34.25
CA THR A 360 34.27 -56.13 34.65
C THR A 360 34.18 -54.59 34.71
N GLN A 361 35.22 -53.95 35.29
CA GLN A 361 35.32 -52.48 35.32
C GLN A 361 35.43 -51.88 33.90
N LEU A 362 36.21 -52.50 33.03
CA LEU A 362 36.30 -52.07 31.64
C LEU A 362 34.95 -52.19 30.91
N ALA A 363 34.27 -53.35 31.07
CA ALA A 363 32.96 -53.59 30.45
C ALA A 363 31.93 -52.54 30.90
N GLN A 364 31.87 -52.22 32.20
CA GLN A 364 31.00 -51.19 32.73
C GLN A 364 31.31 -49.78 32.19
N ALA A 365 32.61 -49.45 32.09
CA ALA A 365 33.04 -48.17 31.55
C ALA A 365 32.70 -48.04 30.05
N ILE A 366 32.91 -49.12 29.25
CA ILE A 366 32.55 -49.15 27.82
C ILE A 366 31.03 -49.04 27.65
N GLU A 367 30.25 -49.70 28.46
CA GLU A 367 28.78 -49.60 28.39
C GLU A 367 28.32 -48.18 28.70
N THR A 368 28.94 -47.50 29.64
CA THR A 368 28.67 -46.09 29.97
C THR A 368 29.00 -45.19 28.78
N ILE A 369 30.14 -45.37 28.12
CA ILE A 369 30.54 -44.61 26.91
C ILE A 369 29.52 -44.84 25.78
N LYS A 370 29.10 -46.08 25.55
CA LYS A 370 28.10 -46.40 24.53
C LYS A 370 26.78 -45.70 24.80
N HIS A 371 26.33 -45.75 26.05
CA HIS A 371 25.09 -45.06 26.47
C HIS A 371 25.16 -43.54 26.17
N TYR A 372 26.24 -42.87 26.56
CA TYR A 372 26.38 -41.42 26.28
C TYR A 372 26.48 -41.13 24.79
N ARG A 373 27.16 -41.96 24.01
CA ARG A 373 27.26 -41.83 22.56
C ARG A 373 25.85 -41.89 21.90
N GLU A 374 25.06 -42.89 22.25
CA GLU A 374 23.70 -43.10 21.78
C GLU A 374 22.78 -41.94 22.23
N PHE A 375 22.94 -41.47 23.47
CA PHE A 375 22.21 -40.35 24.00
C PHE A 375 22.49 -39.05 23.20
N VAL A 376 23.76 -38.74 22.89
CA VAL A 376 24.12 -37.56 22.06
C VAL A 376 23.55 -37.68 20.66
N GLN A 377 23.61 -38.86 20.02
CA GLN A 377 23.02 -39.07 18.70
C GLN A 377 21.52 -38.88 18.73
N LYS A 378 20.83 -39.41 19.72
CA LYS A 378 19.38 -39.28 19.90
C LYS A 378 18.96 -37.84 20.14
N LEU A 379 19.66 -37.10 21.00
CA LEU A 379 19.36 -35.67 21.27
C LEU A 379 19.64 -34.77 20.06
N ASN A 380 20.45 -35.23 19.11
CA ASN A 380 20.73 -34.46 17.88
C ASN A 380 19.61 -34.57 16.85
N GLU A 381 18.68 -35.52 16.99
CA GLU A 381 17.55 -35.69 16.09
C GLU A 381 16.40 -34.74 16.45
N PRO A 382 15.74 -34.08 15.45
CA PRO A 382 14.70 -33.08 15.71
C PRO A 382 13.42 -33.64 16.33
N GLU A 383 13.09 -34.89 16.06
CA GLU A 383 11.82 -35.55 16.52
C GLU A 383 11.70 -35.70 18.04
N VAL A 384 12.81 -35.65 18.76
CA VAL A 384 12.82 -35.82 20.24
C VAL A 384 12.30 -34.57 20.96
N LEU A 385 12.15 -33.43 20.30
CA LEU A 385 11.65 -32.18 20.88
C LEU A 385 10.11 -32.09 20.88
N LEU A 386 9.46 -32.73 19.92
CA LEU A 386 7.99 -32.64 19.76
C LEU A 386 7.18 -33.48 20.76
N THR A 387 7.80 -34.44 21.42
CA THR A 387 7.09 -35.34 22.37
C THR A 387 7.15 -34.91 23.82
N ARG A 388 7.90 -33.83 24.17
CA ARG A 388 8.00 -33.35 25.56
C ARG A 388 7.21 -32.11 25.90
N ASP A 389 6.76 -31.34 24.91
CA ASP A 389 6.03 -30.07 25.14
C ASP A 389 4.50 -30.22 25.16
N PHE A 390 3.96 -31.46 25.11
CA PHE A 390 2.54 -31.74 25.15
C PHE A 390 2.12 -32.82 26.16
N GLN A 391 2.84 -32.93 27.28
CA GLN A 391 2.34 -33.72 28.44
C GLN A 391 2.23 -32.85 29.69
#